data_1cec05a4affbfb55233f7395dd7a8c59
#
_entry.id   1cec05a4affbfb55233f7395dd7a8c59
#
_cell.length_a   1.000
_cell.length_b   1.000
_cell.length_c   1.000
_cell.angle_alpha   90.00
_cell.angle_beta   90.00
_cell.angle_gamma   90.00
#
_symmetry.space_group_name_H-M   'P 1'
#
loop_
_entity.id
_entity.type
_entity.pdbx_description
1 polymer ?
#
loop_
_entity_poly.entity_id
_entity_poly.type
_entity_poly.pdbx_seq_one_letter_code
_entity_poly.pdbx_strand_id
1 'polypeptide(L)'
;MKTNQNKTTPRVYHTLRQIVQLIPRWLIDRTANAHGVDARKFSVTSHFVMLILGHLSRASCLTEICDDADLNRRKLSLVRNATPGKRNTFSHANRTRPAEVAEEVYWETARHLGEVSPDFIPPKRFRGFLARFKGRGIFAIDSTVIKLALSCIASYPYRSKKAAAKMHARLPIGSFIPSVVRIEAGKPHDSTMADGLTKDMKAGDILLADRAYVDFQFLHNLTARDVFWVLRQKVNMLYEVVERREVSGDIISDEIVLLTAANTSAKYPQTFRRVRAIVEVGGEKREMAFLTNNTKWAASTVCELYRARWEIEVFFKELKQTLQLADFIGTNENAVKWQIWTGLLTHLLLHYLKFLSGWSKAFSRLVGIVRSAVWMDLDIVDTLRLYGMASPPHRPRPHYIQQCLAGF
;
A
#
# COMPACT_ATOMS: atom_id res chain seq x y z
N MET A 1 57.59 12.74 2.05
CA MET A 1 56.45 12.06 2.70
C MET A 1 55.30 11.96 1.76
N LYS A 2 55.05 10.78 1.18
CA LYS A 2 53.90 10.55 0.29
C LYS A 2 52.76 10.02 1.15
N THR A 3 51.77 10.83 1.43
CA THR A 3 50.52 10.40 2.09
C THR A 3 49.73 9.51 1.15
N ASN A 4 49.78 8.22 1.40
CA ASN A 4 48.94 7.20 0.75
C ASN A 4 47.49 7.39 1.30
N GLN A 5 46.66 8.16 0.59
CA GLN A 5 45.23 8.13 0.81
C GLN A 5 44.68 6.85 0.15
N ASN A 6 44.56 5.79 0.95
CA ASN A 6 43.73 4.64 0.60
C ASN A 6 42.27 5.11 0.45
N LYS A 7 41.89 5.54 -0.76
CA LYS A 7 40.50 5.66 -1.14
C LYS A 7 39.94 4.26 -1.23
N THR A 8 39.39 3.75 -0.13
CA THR A 8 38.52 2.57 -0.17
C THR A 8 37.30 2.93 -1.03
N THR A 9 37.31 2.44 -2.25
CA THR A 9 36.13 2.49 -3.14
C THR A 9 34.97 1.88 -2.37
N PRO A 10 33.83 2.57 -2.18
CA PRO A 10 32.71 2.00 -1.46
C PRO A 10 32.30 0.70 -2.17
N ARG A 11 32.24 -0.42 -1.43
CA ARG A 11 31.78 -1.70 -1.98
C ARG A 11 30.33 -1.53 -2.39
N VAL A 12 30.08 -1.43 -3.68
CA VAL A 12 28.74 -1.41 -4.24
C VAL A 12 28.19 -2.83 -4.18
N TYR A 13 27.04 -2.97 -3.54
CA TYR A 13 26.34 -4.25 -3.42
C TYR A 13 25.19 -4.30 -4.42
N HIS A 14 24.79 -5.51 -4.84
CA HIS A 14 23.66 -5.67 -5.73
C HIS A 14 22.34 -5.14 -5.10
N THR A 15 21.41 -4.73 -5.96
CA THR A 15 20.19 -4.01 -5.59
C THR A 15 19.34 -4.74 -4.55
N LEU A 16 19.13 -6.07 -4.68
CA LEU A 16 18.36 -6.85 -3.71
C LEU A 16 18.94 -6.72 -2.29
N ARG A 17 20.28 -6.76 -2.14
CA ARG A 17 20.92 -6.58 -0.85
C ARG A 17 20.63 -5.20 -0.26
N GLN A 18 20.73 -4.14 -1.07
CA GLN A 18 20.46 -2.78 -0.62
C GLN A 18 19.00 -2.63 -0.15
N ILE A 19 18.06 -3.22 -0.86
CA ILE A 19 16.62 -3.18 -0.48
C ILE A 19 16.40 -3.92 0.85
N VAL A 20 16.91 -5.13 1.00
CA VAL A 20 16.72 -5.93 2.22
C VAL A 20 17.44 -5.31 3.43
N GLN A 21 18.51 -4.56 3.22
CA GLN A 21 19.21 -3.84 4.30
C GLN A 21 18.39 -2.72 4.93
N LEU A 22 17.34 -2.22 4.26
CA LEU A 22 16.41 -1.25 4.83
C LEU A 22 15.55 -1.82 5.98
N ILE A 23 15.41 -3.14 6.07
CA ILE A 23 14.79 -3.81 7.21
C ILE A 23 15.82 -3.83 8.35
N PRO A 24 15.49 -3.51 9.60
CA PRO A 24 16.43 -3.63 10.72
C PRO A 24 17.01 -5.03 10.83
N ARG A 25 18.34 -5.12 11.02
CA ARG A 25 19.04 -6.43 10.95
C ARG A 25 18.55 -7.43 12.00
N TRP A 26 18.23 -6.94 13.18
CA TRP A 26 17.79 -7.74 14.32
C TRP A 26 16.31 -8.15 14.24
N LEU A 27 15.52 -7.48 13.42
CA LEU A 27 14.06 -7.55 13.48
C LEU A 27 13.53 -8.92 13.08
N ILE A 28 13.96 -9.47 11.93
CA ILE A 28 13.43 -10.74 11.40
C ILE A 28 13.65 -11.89 12.40
N ASP A 29 14.88 -12.00 12.93
CA ASP A 29 15.22 -13.10 13.83
C ASP A 29 14.54 -12.92 15.19
N ARG A 30 14.44 -11.69 15.73
CA ARG A 30 13.71 -11.39 16.96
C ARG A 30 12.24 -11.77 16.84
N THR A 31 11.58 -11.33 15.76
CA THR A 31 10.16 -11.61 15.54
C THR A 31 9.94 -13.11 15.32
N ALA A 32 10.79 -13.79 14.55
CA ALA A 32 10.72 -15.22 14.36
C ALA A 32 10.79 -15.98 15.70
N ASN A 33 11.73 -15.63 16.55
CA ASN A 33 11.90 -16.23 17.88
C ASN A 33 10.68 -15.97 18.79
N ALA A 34 10.13 -14.75 18.76
CA ALA A 34 8.94 -14.38 19.54
C ALA A 34 7.71 -15.22 19.14
N HIS A 35 7.62 -15.61 17.87
CA HIS A 35 6.57 -16.49 17.35
C HIS A 35 6.93 -17.99 17.37
N GLY A 36 8.01 -18.39 18.05
CA GLY A 36 8.41 -19.79 18.20
C GLY A 36 8.87 -20.47 16.90
N VAL A 37 9.35 -19.70 15.92
CA VAL A 37 9.83 -20.26 14.65
C VAL A 37 11.28 -20.70 14.75
N ASP A 38 11.51 -22.00 14.94
CA ASP A 38 12.84 -22.62 14.82
C ASP A 38 13.10 -23.09 13.38
N ALA A 39 14.08 -22.49 12.73
CA ALA A 39 14.39 -22.74 11.32
C ALA A 39 15.87 -23.09 11.13
N ARG A 40 16.20 -24.39 11.05
CA ARG A 40 17.59 -24.90 11.02
C ARG A 40 18.29 -24.66 9.67
N LYS A 41 17.72 -25.10 8.56
CA LYS A 41 18.38 -25.09 7.22
C LYS A 41 17.91 -23.97 6.31
N PHE A 42 16.61 -23.67 6.30
CA PHE A 42 16.02 -22.57 5.53
C PHE A 42 15.55 -21.51 6.52
N SER A 43 16.37 -20.52 6.77
CA SER A 43 16.14 -19.49 7.79
C SER A 43 14.88 -18.64 7.47
N VAL A 44 14.32 -17.97 8.48
CA VAL A 44 13.23 -17.02 8.27
C VAL A 44 13.70 -15.84 7.42
N THR A 45 14.94 -15.41 7.59
CA THR A 45 15.57 -14.40 6.73
C THR A 45 15.61 -14.84 5.26
N SER A 46 16.01 -16.11 4.97
CA SER A 46 15.95 -16.65 3.60
C SER A 46 14.54 -16.66 3.05
N HIS A 47 13.54 -16.98 3.88
CA HIS A 47 12.14 -16.97 3.51
C HIS A 47 11.67 -15.57 3.07
N PHE A 48 11.96 -14.52 3.88
CA PHE A 48 11.66 -13.13 3.52
C PHE A 48 12.36 -12.70 2.23
N VAL A 49 13.67 -12.99 2.11
CA VAL A 49 14.47 -12.58 0.95
C VAL A 49 13.91 -13.20 -0.33
N MET A 50 13.53 -14.49 -0.30
CA MET A 50 12.95 -15.17 -1.46
C MET A 50 11.56 -14.63 -1.82
N LEU A 51 10.70 -14.28 -0.84
CA LEU A 51 9.41 -13.66 -1.13
C LEU A 51 9.56 -12.25 -1.69
N ILE A 52 10.45 -11.43 -1.13
CA ILE A 52 10.78 -10.10 -1.68
C ILE A 52 11.32 -10.22 -3.11
N LEU A 53 12.24 -11.18 -3.36
CA LEU A 53 12.73 -11.47 -4.70
C LEU A 53 11.58 -11.82 -5.66
N GLY A 54 10.65 -12.69 -5.24
CA GLY A 54 9.49 -13.06 -6.03
C GLY A 54 8.61 -11.87 -6.42
N HIS A 55 8.37 -10.93 -5.49
CA HIS A 55 7.64 -9.69 -5.79
C HIS A 55 8.41 -8.78 -6.74
N LEU A 56 9.72 -8.66 -6.58
CA LEU A 56 10.55 -7.80 -7.43
C LEU A 56 10.74 -8.39 -8.84
N SER A 57 10.93 -9.70 -8.97
CA SER A 57 11.13 -10.39 -10.26
C SER A 57 9.82 -10.64 -11.03
N ARG A 58 8.67 -10.44 -10.41
CA ARG A 58 7.35 -10.83 -10.94
C ARG A 58 7.24 -12.32 -11.21
N ALA A 59 7.78 -13.13 -10.33
CA ALA A 59 7.66 -14.56 -10.46
C ALA A 59 6.20 -15.00 -10.48
N SER A 60 5.84 -15.88 -11.39
CA SER A 60 4.49 -16.43 -11.54
C SER A 60 4.24 -17.65 -10.65
N CYS A 61 5.32 -18.27 -10.16
CA CYS A 61 5.25 -19.45 -9.31
C CYS A 61 6.46 -19.59 -8.38
N LEU A 62 6.34 -20.45 -7.36
CA LEU A 62 7.43 -20.72 -6.42
C LEU A 62 8.67 -21.32 -7.09
N THR A 63 8.49 -22.07 -8.17
CA THR A 63 9.61 -22.69 -8.90
C THR A 63 10.51 -21.62 -9.51
N GLU A 64 9.94 -20.60 -10.17
CA GLU A 64 10.71 -19.50 -10.73
C GLU A 64 11.52 -18.74 -9.66
N ILE A 65 10.95 -18.52 -8.47
CA ILE A 65 11.68 -17.89 -7.36
C ILE A 65 12.86 -18.77 -6.92
N CYS A 66 12.65 -20.08 -6.84
CA CYS A 66 13.69 -21.01 -6.43
C CYS A 66 14.81 -21.08 -7.46
N ASP A 67 14.48 -21.11 -8.73
CA ASP A 67 15.44 -21.19 -9.84
C ASP A 67 16.25 -19.88 -9.94
N ASP A 68 15.61 -18.72 -9.87
CA ASP A 68 16.29 -17.41 -9.84
C ASP A 68 17.23 -17.30 -8.64
N ALA A 69 16.77 -17.70 -7.45
CA ALA A 69 17.58 -17.70 -6.23
C ALA A 69 18.79 -18.68 -6.35
N ASP A 70 18.61 -19.83 -6.98
CA ASP A 70 19.67 -20.84 -7.15
C ASP A 70 20.71 -20.41 -8.17
N LEU A 71 20.28 -19.87 -9.31
CA LEU A 71 21.15 -19.29 -10.33
C LEU A 71 22.03 -18.17 -9.77
N ASN A 72 21.47 -17.38 -8.84
CA ASN A 72 22.14 -16.26 -8.20
C ASN A 72 22.64 -16.57 -6.77
N ARG A 73 22.85 -17.83 -6.41
CA ARG A 73 23.18 -18.31 -5.06
C ARG A 73 24.30 -17.51 -4.37
N ARG A 74 25.37 -17.19 -5.10
CA ARG A 74 26.51 -16.41 -4.56
C ARG A 74 26.09 -14.99 -4.17
N LYS A 75 25.29 -14.31 -5.00
CA LYS A 75 24.76 -12.99 -4.69
C LYS A 75 23.71 -13.04 -3.58
N LEU A 76 22.85 -14.06 -3.60
CA LEU A 76 21.85 -14.28 -2.57
C LEU A 76 22.50 -14.44 -1.18
N SER A 77 23.61 -15.18 -1.07
CA SER A 77 24.32 -15.36 0.21
C SER A 77 24.88 -14.06 0.79
N LEU A 78 25.12 -13.04 -0.03
CA LEU A 78 25.50 -11.70 0.44
C LEU A 78 24.33 -10.94 1.08
N VAL A 79 23.10 -11.40 0.89
CA VAL A 79 21.90 -10.85 1.52
C VAL A 79 21.68 -11.57 2.85
N ARG A 80 22.33 -11.12 3.91
CA ARG A 80 22.17 -11.66 5.28
C ARG A 80 22.33 -13.18 5.38
N ASN A 81 23.26 -13.76 4.60
CA ASN A 81 23.49 -15.19 4.51
C ASN A 81 22.25 -15.99 4.05
N ALA A 82 21.38 -15.39 3.25
CA ALA A 82 20.22 -16.07 2.71
C ALA A 82 20.64 -17.23 1.81
N THR A 83 19.89 -18.32 1.87
CA THR A 83 20.10 -19.54 1.08
C THR A 83 18.88 -19.81 0.21
N PRO A 84 19.06 -20.30 -1.03
CA PRO A 84 17.93 -20.69 -1.86
C PRO A 84 17.20 -21.87 -1.22
N GLY A 85 15.88 -21.79 -1.16
CA GLY A 85 15.03 -22.90 -0.73
C GLY A 85 14.62 -23.77 -1.92
N LYS A 86 14.62 -25.11 -1.74
CA LYS A 86 13.93 -25.97 -2.70
C LYS A 86 12.42 -25.70 -2.66
N ARG A 87 11.72 -25.85 -3.80
CA ARG A 87 10.27 -25.58 -3.91
C ARG A 87 9.44 -26.16 -2.76
N ASN A 88 9.68 -27.42 -2.39
CA ASN A 88 8.93 -28.06 -1.30
C ASN A 88 9.25 -27.44 0.07
N THR A 89 10.50 -27.11 0.34
CA THR A 89 10.93 -26.43 1.58
C THR A 89 10.30 -25.05 1.69
N PHE A 90 10.31 -24.28 0.59
CA PHE A 90 9.72 -22.96 0.52
C PHE A 90 8.19 -23.02 0.68
N SER A 91 7.52 -23.94 -0.02
CA SER A 91 6.08 -24.18 0.12
C SER A 91 5.71 -24.60 1.55
N HIS A 92 6.51 -25.46 2.18
CA HIS A 92 6.31 -25.86 3.58
C HIS A 92 6.45 -24.66 4.51
N ALA A 93 7.47 -23.81 4.35
CA ALA A 93 7.66 -22.61 5.15
C ALA A 93 6.47 -21.64 5.01
N ASN A 94 5.98 -21.40 3.80
CA ASN A 94 4.77 -20.59 3.55
C ASN A 94 3.54 -21.15 4.28
N ARG A 95 3.42 -22.47 4.40
CA ARG A 95 2.27 -23.10 5.00
C ARG A 95 2.30 -23.14 6.52
N THR A 96 3.48 -23.33 7.13
CA THR A 96 3.61 -23.68 8.55
C THR A 96 4.12 -22.57 9.44
N ARG A 97 4.91 -21.62 8.91
CA ARG A 97 5.39 -20.49 9.70
C ARG A 97 4.27 -19.49 9.91
N PRO A 98 4.00 -19.02 11.14
CA PRO A 98 2.95 -18.02 11.40
C PRO A 98 3.12 -16.77 10.52
N ALA A 99 2.07 -16.35 9.82
CA ALA A 99 2.12 -15.18 8.96
C ALA A 99 2.19 -13.87 9.77
N GLU A 100 1.87 -13.93 11.04
CA GLU A 100 2.02 -12.88 12.04
C GLU A 100 3.47 -12.38 12.12
N VAL A 101 4.45 -13.25 11.84
CA VAL A 101 5.87 -12.85 11.70
C VAL A 101 6.04 -11.83 10.56
N ALA A 102 5.40 -12.04 9.42
CA ALA A 102 5.50 -11.10 8.30
C ALA A 102 4.74 -9.80 8.58
N GLU A 103 3.60 -9.89 9.25
CA GLU A 103 2.84 -8.74 9.70
C GLU A 103 3.65 -7.86 10.64
N GLU A 104 4.22 -8.44 11.71
CA GLU A 104 5.01 -7.69 12.69
C GLU A 104 6.27 -7.08 12.05
N VAL A 105 6.98 -7.83 11.19
CA VAL A 105 8.15 -7.30 10.47
C VAL A 105 7.76 -6.12 9.58
N TYR A 106 6.59 -6.15 8.94
CA TYR A 106 6.11 -5.02 8.16
C TYR A 106 5.89 -3.77 9.03
N TRP A 107 5.12 -3.89 10.13
CA TRP A 107 4.79 -2.75 10.99
C TRP A 107 6.00 -2.16 11.68
N GLU A 108 6.89 -3.01 12.20
CA GLU A 108 8.11 -2.57 12.87
C GLU A 108 9.11 -1.93 11.88
N THR A 109 9.19 -2.44 10.64
CA THR A 109 9.99 -1.80 9.58
C THR A 109 9.42 -0.43 9.24
N ALA A 110 8.10 -0.29 9.08
CA ALA A 110 7.47 1.00 8.81
C ALA A 110 7.75 2.01 9.94
N ARG A 111 7.60 1.58 11.19
CA ARG A 111 7.91 2.41 12.36
C ARG A 111 9.38 2.85 12.36
N HIS A 112 10.31 1.91 12.18
CA HIS A 112 11.74 2.19 12.15
C HIS A 112 12.15 3.18 11.06
N LEU A 113 11.64 2.99 9.83
CA LEU A 113 11.93 3.90 8.71
C LEU A 113 11.37 5.31 8.96
N GLY A 114 10.22 5.42 9.64
CA GLY A 114 9.67 6.71 10.07
C GLY A 114 10.49 7.40 11.16
N GLU A 115 11.10 6.63 12.08
CA GLU A 115 12.00 7.15 13.11
C GLU A 115 13.33 7.63 12.52
N VAL A 116 13.92 6.84 11.62
CA VAL A 116 15.19 7.17 10.94
C VAL A 116 15.02 8.33 9.96
N SER A 117 13.88 8.44 9.35
CA SER A 117 13.55 9.47 8.36
C SER A 117 12.17 10.08 8.64
N PRO A 118 12.05 11.04 9.56
CA PRO A 118 10.76 11.62 9.96
C PRO A 118 9.96 12.24 8.82
N ASP A 119 10.63 12.67 7.75
CA ASP A 119 9.98 13.21 6.56
C ASP A 119 9.47 12.12 5.58
N PHE A 120 9.78 10.86 5.80
CA PHE A 120 9.35 9.74 4.95
C PHE A 120 7.88 9.41 5.15
N ILE A 121 7.44 9.31 6.40
CA ILE A 121 6.03 9.24 6.74
C ILE A 121 5.64 10.68 7.09
N PRO A 122 5.12 11.47 6.14
CA PRO A 122 5.01 12.89 6.34
C PRO A 122 4.10 13.16 7.54
N PRO A 123 4.56 13.92 8.54
CA PRO A 123 3.66 14.47 9.51
C PRO A 123 2.71 15.35 8.73
N LYS A 124 1.49 14.92 8.50
CA LYS A 124 0.28 15.70 8.14
C LYS A 124 0.52 17.08 7.43
N ARG A 125 1.59 17.20 6.63
CA ARG A 125 1.86 18.41 5.82
C ARG A 125 1.07 18.28 4.53
N PHE A 126 -0.23 18.50 4.67
CA PHE A 126 -1.09 18.63 3.49
C PHE A 126 -0.66 19.82 2.65
N ARG A 127 -0.61 19.64 1.33
CA ARG A 127 -0.42 20.71 0.35
C ARG A 127 -1.77 21.08 -0.27
N GLY A 128 -1.83 22.28 -0.82
CA GLY A 128 -3.05 22.77 -1.46
C GLY A 128 -4.22 22.87 -0.49
N PHE A 129 -5.41 22.44 -0.91
CA PHE A 129 -6.62 22.57 -0.11
C PHE A 129 -6.58 21.78 1.19
N LEU A 130 -5.89 20.62 1.22
CA LEU A 130 -5.75 19.79 2.41
C LEU A 130 -4.98 20.49 3.54
N ALA A 131 -4.21 21.54 3.23
CA ALA A 131 -3.50 22.32 4.24
C ALA A 131 -4.45 22.97 5.28
N ARG A 132 -5.73 23.17 4.92
CA ARG A 132 -6.77 23.68 5.83
C ARG A 132 -7.07 22.73 6.99
N PHE A 133 -6.76 21.44 6.83
CA PHE A 133 -6.98 20.40 7.84
C PHE A 133 -5.72 20.08 8.66
N LYS A 134 -4.80 21.05 8.74
CA LYS A 134 -3.57 20.91 9.53
C LYS A 134 -3.91 20.50 10.97
N GLY A 135 -3.23 19.44 11.44
CA GLY A 135 -3.46 18.88 12.78
C GLY A 135 -4.53 17.78 12.85
N ARG A 136 -5.32 17.53 11.79
CA ARG A 136 -6.31 16.45 11.71
C ARG A 136 -5.79 15.28 10.89
N GLY A 137 -6.19 14.06 11.27
CA GLY A 137 -6.00 12.88 10.42
C GLY A 137 -7.06 12.88 9.32
N ILE A 138 -6.66 12.64 8.07
CA ILE A 138 -7.58 12.34 6.98
C ILE A 138 -7.26 10.94 6.50
N PHE A 139 -8.25 10.06 6.55
CA PHE A 139 -8.06 8.64 6.25
C PHE A 139 -9.07 8.19 5.21
N ALA A 140 -8.60 7.48 4.18
CA ALA A 140 -9.48 6.73 3.31
C ALA A 140 -9.54 5.27 3.79
N ILE A 141 -10.75 4.69 3.78
CA ILE A 141 -10.94 3.24 3.93
C ILE A 141 -11.50 2.67 2.64
N ASP A 142 -10.99 1.52 2.27
CA ASP A 142 -11.51 0.75 1.14
C ASP A 142 -11.03 -0.69 1.24
N SER A 143 -11.56 -1.55 0.36
CA SER A 143 -11.16 -2.95 0.25
C SER A 143 -10.77 -3.31 -1.17
N THR A 144 -9.94 -4.31 -1.28
CA THR A 144 -9.58 -4.86 -2.57
C THR A 144 -9.63 -6.38 -2.56
N VAL A 145 -10.09 -6.97 -3.66
CA VAL A 145 -10.14 -8.41 -3.85
C VAL A 145 -8.85 -8.85 -4.53
N ILE A 146 -8.16 -9.80 -3.90
CA ILE A 146 -6.98 -10.49 -4.44
C ILE A 146 -7.47 -11.86 -4.89
N LYS A 147 -7.51 -12.09 -6.21
CA LYS A 147 -7.89 -13.38 -6.78
C LYS A 147 -6.83 -14.42 -6.44
N LEU A 148 -7.25 -15.59 -6.06
CA LEU A 148 -6.38 -16.70 -5.66
C LEU A 148 -6.58 -17.91 -6.60
N ALA A 149 -5.63 -18.84 -6.59
CA ALA A 149 -5.78 -20.10 -7.31
C ALA A 149 -6.97 -20.91 -6.79
N LEU A 150 -7.55 -21.75 -7.64
CA LEU A 150 -8.71 -22.58 -7.30
C LEU A 150 -8.42 -23.51 -6.10
N SER A 151 -7.18 -23.93 -5.90
CA SER A 151 -6.73 -24.72 -4.76
C SER A 151 -6.94 -24.05 -3.40
N CYS A 152 -7.17 -22.72 -3.36
CA CYS A 152 -7.46 -21.97 -2.14
C CYS A 152 -8.95 -21.89 -1.79
N ILE A 153 -9.86 -22.53 -2.55
CA ILE A 153 -11.31 -22.41 -2.35
C ILE A 153 -11.73 -22.81 -0.93
N ALA A 154 -11.10 -23.82 -0.35
CA ALA A 154 -11.44 -24.30 1.00
C ALA A 154 -11.20 -23.22 2.06
N SER A 155 -10.09 -22.46 1.97
CA SER A 155 -9.71 -21.41 2.92
C SER A 155 -10.30 -20.03 2.57
N TYR A 156 -10.48 -19.76 1.27
CA TYR A 156 -10.92 -18.45 0.76
C TYR A 156 -12.08 -18.57 -0.26
N PRO A 157 -13.24 -19.06 0.13
CA PRO A 157 -14.36 -19.19 -0.80
C PRO A 157 -14.87 -17.80 -1.25
N TYR A 158 -14.98 -17.63 -2.57
CA TYR A 158 -15.50 -16.41 -3.20
C TYR A 158 -16.32 -16.75 -4.44
N ARG A 159 -17.61 -16.65 -4.45
CA ARG A 159 -18.52 -17.10 -5.52
C ARG A 159 -18.29 -18.59 -5.87
N SER A 160 -19.24 -19.21 -6.52
CA SER A 160 -19.11 -20.61 -6.93
C SER A 160 -17.86 -20.85 -7.77
N LYS A 161 -16.99 -21.77 -7.35
CA LYS A 161 -15.75 -22.18 -8.05
C LYS A 161 -14.64 -21.10 -8.16
N LYS A 162 -14.57 -20.11 -7.24
CA LYS A 162 -13.48 -19.12 -7.18
C LYS A 162 -12.97 -18.95 -5.75
N ALA A 163 -11.68 -18.64 -5.62
CA ALA A 163 -11.07 -18.26 -4.37
C ALA A 163 -10.60 -16.81 -4.43
N ALA A 164 -10.75 -16.07 -3.35
CA ALA A 164 -10.21 -14.72 -3.23
C ALA A 164 -10.01 -14.33 -1.77
N ALA A 165 -8.90 -13.68 -1.48
CA ALA A 165 -8.71 -12.92 -0.26
C ALA A 165 -9.26 -11.51 -0.45
N LYS A 166 -9.80 -10.93 0.60
CA LYS A 166 -10.20 -9.53 0.65
C LYS A 166 -9.29 -8.80 1.62
N MET A 167 -8.59 -7.80 1.13
CA MET A 167 -7.75 -6.95 1.95
C MET A 167 -8.46 -5.61 2.16
N HIS A 168 -8.75 -5.30 3.40
CA HIS A 168 -9.27 -4.01 3.85
C HIS A 168 -8.11 -3.17 4.36
N ALA A 169 -8.08 -1.90 4.00
CA ALA A 169 -7.02 -1.00 4.44
C ALA A 169 -7.59 0.36 4.85
N ARG A 170 -6.91 0.98 5.81
CA ARG A 170 -7.05 2.40 6.12
C ARG A 170 -5.76 3.10 5.72
N LEU A 171 -5.88 4.04 4.78
CA LEU A 171 -4.76 4.79 4.24
C LEU A 171 -4.83 6.25 4.73
N PRO A 172 -3.81 6.75 5.45
CA PRO A 172 -3.67 8.18 5.71
C PRO A 172 -3.43 8.91 4.38
N ILE A 173 -4.24 9.90 4.08
CA ILE A 173 -4.10 10.68 2.83
C ILE A 173 -2.73 11.36 2.79
N GLY A 174 -2.04 11.23 1.65
CA GLY A 174 -0.68 11.75 1.40
C GLY A 174 0.45 10.80 1.82
N SER A 175 0.16 9.62 2.39
CA SER A 175 1.19 8.74 2.95
C SER A 175 1.54 7.54 2.06
N PHE A 176 0.64 7.01 1.25
CA PHE A 176 0.77 5.74 0.50
C PHE A 176 1.15 4.51 1.35
N ILE A 177 1.20 4.66 2.68
CA ILE A 177 1.47 3.57 3.62
C ILE A 177 0.24 3.41 4.50
N PRO A 178 -0.44 2.25 4.46
CA PRO A 178 -1.63 2.04 5.27
C PRO A 178 -1.31 2.07 6.77
N SER A 179 -2.23 2.59 7.56
CA SER A 179 -2.16 2.59 9.02
C SER A 179 -2.87 1.40 9.67
N VAL A 180 -3.78 0.76 8.94
CA VAL A 180 -4.45 -0.49 9.33
C VAL A 180 -4.63 -1.35 8.10
N VAL A 181 -4.39 -2.66 8.23
CA VAL A 181 -4.68 -3.67 7.22
C VAL A 181 -5.39 -4.84 7.88
N ARG A 182 -6.42 -5.38 7.22
CA ARG A 182 -7.10 -6.62 7.60
C ARG A 182 -7.24 -7.51 6.38
N ILE A 183 -6.94 -8.78 6.53
CA ILE A 183 -6.98 -9.79 5.47
C ILE A 183 -8.01 -10.83 5.85
N GLU A 184 -9.03 -10.99 5.03
CA GLU A 184 -10.18 -11.86 5.27
C GLU A 184 -10.46 -12.75 4.06
N ALA A 185 -11.21 -13.83 4.27
CA ALA A 185 -11.82 -14.58 3.17
C ALA A 185 -12.81 -13.67 2.40
N GLY A 186 -12.86 -13.77 1.07
CA GLY A 186 -13.48 -12.80 0.18
C GLY A 186 -14.99 -12.53 0.31
N LYS A 187 -15.68 -13.06 1.32
CA LYS A 187 -17.13 -12.90 1.52
C LYS A 187 -17.59 -11.75 2.43
N PRO A 188 -16.84 -11.28 3.46
CA PRO A 188 -17.37 -10.25 4.35
C PRO A 188 -17.76 -8.97 3.63
N HIS A 189 -18.90 -8.39 4.01
CA HIS A 189 -19.30 -7.07 3.54
C HIS A 189 -18.35 -5.99 4.06
N ASP A 190 -18.07 -4.96 3.26
CA ASP A 190 -17.16 -3.87 3.63
C ASP A 190 -17.60 -3.15 4.92
N SER A 191 -18.90 -2.98 5.10
CA SER A 191 -19.46 -2.33 6.29
C SER A 191 -19.17 -3.08 7.60
N THR A 192 -19.03 -4.40 7.59
CA THR A 192 -18.74 -5.19 8.81
C THR A 192 -17.30 -4.99 9.30
N MET A 193 -16.39 -4.59 8.41
CA MET A 193 -14.99 -4.36 8.75
C MET A 193 -14.69 -2.90 9.13
N ALA A 194 -15.65 -2.00 8.91
CA ALA A 194 -15.47 -0.56 9.08
C ALA A 194 -15.09 -0.18 10.52
N ASP A 195 -15.73 -0.77 11.53
CA ASP A 195 -15.41 -0.51 12.94
C ASP A 195 -13.97 -0.87 13.28
N GLY A 196 -13.49 -2.04 12.82
CA GLY A 196 -12.12 -2.48 13.04
C GLY A 196 -11.06 -1.60 12.36
N LEU A 197 -11.42 -0.93 11.25
CA LEU A 197 -10.55 0.01 10.53
C LEU A 197 -10.51 1.40 11.17
N THR A 198 -11.50 1.76 11.99
CA THR A 198 -11.68 3.13 12.51
C THR A 198 -11.58 3.22 14.03
N LYS A 199 -11.32 2.10 14.72
CA LYS A 199 -11.35 2.01 16.19
C LYS A 199 -10.47 3.04 16.90
N ASP A 200 -9.28 3.32 16.38
CA ASP A 200 -8.27 4.21 16.94
C ASP A 200 -8.30 5.64 16.37
N MET A 201 -9.29 5.98 15.53
CA MET A 201 -9.49 7.34 15.06
C MET A 201 -9.88 8.27 16.21
N LYS A 202 -9.32 9.47 16.19
CA LYS A 202 -9.48 10.50 17.24
C LYS A 202 -10.56 11.51 16.87
N ALA A 203 -11.09 12.17 17.88
CA ALA A 203 -11.97 13.33 17.68
C ALA A 203 -11.31 14.36 16.74
N GLY A 204 -12.07 14.85 15.76
CA GLY A 204 -11.60 15.76 14.73
C GLY A 204 -10.94 15.11 13.51
N ASP A 205 -10.65 13.81 13.52
CA ASP A 205 -10.20 13.07 12.32
C ASP A 205 -11.33 13.01 11.28
N ILE A 206 -10.95 12.78 10.02
CA ILE A 206 -11.86 12.75 8.87
C ILE A 206 -11.76 11.40 8.18
N LEU A 207 -12.87 10.69 8.07
CA LEU A 207 -13.01 9.45 7.34
C LEU A 207 -13.56 9.70 5.93
N LEU A 208 -12.90 9.14 4.92
CA LEU A 208 -13.35 9.12 3.52
C LEU A 208 -13.65 7.67 3.14
N ALA A 209 -14.85 7.39 2.64
CA ALA A 209 -15.22 6.03 2.23
C ALA A 209 -16.19 6.02 1.04
N ASP A 210 -16.25 4.89 0.33
CA ASP A 210 -17.23 4.69 -0.74
C ASP A 210 -18.61 4.33 -0.17
N ARG A 211 -19.61 4.34 -1.03
CA ARG A 211 -21.02 3.99 -0.72
C ARG A 211 -21.18 2.58 -0.10
N ALA A 212 -20.25 1.67 -0.33
CA ALA A 212 -20.25 0.34 0.28
C ALA A 212 -20.18 0.37 1.81
N TYR A 213 -19.57 1.43 2.37
CA TYR A 213 -19.41 1.66 3.81
C TYR A 213 -20.54 2.46 4.44
N VAL A 214 -21.58 2.83 3.69
CA VAL A 214 -22.75 3.52 4.25
C VAL A 214 -23.57 2.53 5.09
N ASP A 215 -23.30 2.54 6.39
CA ASP A 215 -24.10 1.94 7.45
C ASP A 215 -24.42 3.02 8.48
N PHE A 216 -25.70 3.29 8.72
CA PHE A 216 -26.10 4.43 9.52
C PHE A 216 -25.77 4.27 10.99
N GLN A 217 -25.74 3.04 11.53
CA GLN A 217 -25.26 2.82 12.90
C GLN A 217 -23.77 3.12 13.04
N PHE A 218 -22.97 2.64 12.09
CA PHE A 218 -21.54 2.94 12.03
C PHE A 218 -21.27 4.45 11.93
N LEU A 219 -22.00 5.16 11.05
CA LEU A 219 -21.87 6.62 10.89
C LEU A 219 -22.29 7.37 12.15
N HIS A 220 -23.34 6.92 12.85
CA HIS A 220 -23.74 7.46 14.14
C HIS A 220 -22.66 7.30 15.20
N ASN A 221 -22.06 6.11 15.29
CA ASN A 221 -20.97 5.83 16.23
C ASN A 221 -19.74 6.72 15.96
N LEU A 222 -19.40 6.99 14.70
CA LEU A 222 -18.33 7.94 14.35
C LEU A 222 -18.68 9.36 14.78
N THR A 223 -19.92 9.79 14.53
CA THR A 223 -20.40 11.13 14.92
C THR A 223 -20.38 11.31 16.43
N ALA A 224 -20.79 10.29 17.19
CA ALA A 224 -20.73 10.29 18.66
C ALA A 224 -19.29 10.37 19.22
N ARG A 225 -18.29 10.02 18.42
CA ARG A 225 -16.87 10.12 18.74
C ARG A 225 -16.20 11.38 18.18
N ASP A 226 -16.98 12.34 17.69
CA ASP A 226 -16.52 13.57 17.03
C ASP A 226 -15.59 13.29 15.81
N VAL A 227 -15.74 12.14 15.16
CA VAL A 227 -15.06 11.83 13.91
C VAL A 227 -15.91 12.34 12.75
N PHE A 228 -15.33 13.18 11.90
CA PHE A 228 -15.99 13.63 10.68
C PHE A 228 -15.91 12.54 9.61
N TRP A 229 -16.94 12.49 8.76
CA TRP A 229 -16.94 11.55 7.65
C TRP A 229 -17.49 12.19 6.36
N VAL A 230 -16.97 11.73 5.22
CA VAL A 230 -17.46 12.06 3.87
C VAL A 230 -17.58 10.76 3.09
N LEU A 231 -18.80 10.43 2.69
CA LEU A 231 -19.09 9.22 1.91
C LEU A 231 -19.92 9.56 0.66
N ARG A 232 -19.87 8.67 -0.33
CA ARG A 232 -20.81 8.72 -1.46
C ARG A 232 -22.16 8.17 -1.04
N GLN A 233 -23.26 8.84 -1.46
CA GLN A 233 -24.63 8.42 -1.17
C GLN A 233 -24.96 7.07 -1.82
N LYS A 234 -25.75 6.22 -1.13
CA LYS A 234 -26.45 5.07 -1.73
C LYS A 234 -27.67 5.53 -2.52
N VAL A 235 -27.99 4.84 -3.62
CA VAL A 235 -29.08 5.22 -4.53
C VAL A 235 -30.43 5.24 -3.83
N ASN A 236 -30.71 4.27 -2.94
CA ASN A 236 -32.03 4.04 -2.35
C ASN A 236 -32.16 4.60 -0.92
N MET A 237 -31.59 5.76 -0.65
CA MET A 237 -31.72 6.42 0.65
C MET A 237 -33.00 7.25 0.71
N LEU A 238 -33.86 6.97 1.70
CA LEU A 238 -35.10 7.74 1.96
C LEU A 238 -34.81 8.79 3.02
N TYR A 239 -35.10 10.06 2.70
CA TYR A 239 -34.86 11.22 3.57
C TYR A 239 -35.81 12.35 3.24
N GLU A 240 -35.97 13.25 4.16
CA GLU A 240 -36.56 14.56 3.96
C GLU A 240 -35.53 15.68 4.05
N VAL A 241 -35.78 16.78 3.35
CA VAL A 241 -34.91 17.95 3.36
C VAL A 241 -35.41 18.91 4.43
N VAL A 242 -34.61 19.16 5.46
CA VAL A 242 -34.90 20.04 6.57
C VAL A 242 -34.48 21.47 6.24
N GLU A 243 -33.34 21.65 5.57
CA GLU A 243 -32.79 22.97 5.21
C GLU A 243 -32.16 22.90 3.84
N ARG A 244 -32.33 23.90 3.01
CA ARG A 244 -31.61 24.10 1.76
C ARG A 244 -30.70 25.30 1.89
N ARG A 245 -29.49 25.18 1.37
CA ARG A 245 -28.47 26.21 1.38
C ARG A 245 -28.21 26.75 -0.02
N GLU A 246 -27.78 27.99 -0.10
CA GLU A 246 -27.35 28.58 -1.35
C GLU A 246 -26.16 27.86 -1.93
N VAL A 247 -26.18 27.69 -3.24
CA VAL A 247 -25.15 26.96 -4.01
C VAL A 247 -24.60 27.80 -5.12
N SER A 248 -23.36 27.51 -5.53
CA SER A 248 -22.71 28.17 -6.65
C SER A 248 -21.75 27.22 -7.38
N GLY A 249 -21.40 27.55 -8.61
CA GLY A 249 -20.46 26.79 -9.42
C GLY A 249 -20.99 25.40 -9.78
N ASP A 250 -20.15 24.38 -9.60
CA ASP A 250 -20.48 22.98 -9.91
C ASP A 250 -21.35 22.29 -8.85
N ILE A 251 -21.77 23.00 -7.80
CA ILE A 251 -22.65 22.48 -6.75
C ILE A 251 -24.11 22.57 -7.21
N ILE A 252 -24.81 21.43 -7.27
CA ILE A 252 -26.19 21.33 -7.70
C ILE A 252 -27.16 21.58 -6.52
N SER A 253 -26.87 20.97 -5.35
CA SER A 253 -27.62 21.21 -4.13
C SER A 253 -26.76 21.00 -2.90
N ASP A 254 -27.10 21.71 -1.83
CA ASP A 254 -26.51 21.63 -0.50
C ASP A 254 -27.65 21.63 0.53
N GLU A 255 -27.86 20.50 1.15
CA GLU A 255 -29.09 20.23 1.93
C GLU A 255 -28.74 19.62 3.28
N ILE A 256 -29.43 20.02 4.33
CA ILE A 256 -29.51 19.29 5.59
C ILE A 256 -30.67 18.32 5.49
N VAL A 257 -30.45 17.07 5.78
CA VAL A 257 -31.41 15.99 5.59
C VAL A 257 -31.61 15.18 6.85
N LEU A 258 -32.81 14.61 7.00
CA LEU A 258 -33.19 13.67 8.05
C LEU A 258 -33.67 12.36 7.40
N LEU A 259 -33.26 11.22 7.93
CA LEU A 259 -33.69 9.91 7.42
C LEU A 259 -35.16 9.66 7.81
N THR A 260 -35.97 9.19 6.86
CA THR A 260 -37.39 8.96 7.06
C THR A 260 -37.79 7.49 7.19
N ALA A 261 -36.99 6.56 6.66
CA ALA A 261 -37.29 5.13 6.77
C ALA A 261 -37.02 4.65 8.23
N ALA A 262 -38.01 4.03 8.87
CA ALA A 262 -37.97 3.61 10.29
C ALA A 262 -36.69 2.87 10.70
N ASN A 263 -36.20 1.93 9.86
CA ASN A 263 -34.98 1.17 10.14
C ASN A 263 -33.69 2.00 10.09
N THR A 264 -33.64 3.06 9.28
CA THR A 264 -32.45 3.91 9.16
C THR A 264 -32.50 5.11 10.07
N SER A 265 -33.67 5.70 10.29
CA SER A 265 -33.86 6.83 11.23
C SER A 265 -33.60 6.41 12.67
N ALA A 266 -33.97 5.20 13.07
CA ALA A 266 -33.63 4.67 14.39
C ALA A 266 -32.11 4.50 14.61
N LYS A 267 -31.35 4.19 13.56
CA LYS A 267 -29.88 4.03 13.59
C LYS A 267 -29.14 5.36 13.57
N TYR A 268 -29.67 6.35 12.89
CA TYR A 268 -29.11 7.71 12.81
C TYR A 268 -30.21 8.73 12.96
N PRO A 269 -30.62 9.11 14.19
CA PRO A 269 -31.75 9.98 14.45
C PRO A 269 -31.47 11.47 14.25
N GLN A 270 -30.20 11.82 13.96
CA GLN A 270 -29.79 13.21 13.78
C GLN A 270 -29.84 13.61 12.30
N THR A 271 -29.88 14.91 12.07
CA THR A 271 -29.66 15.46 10.73
C THR A 271 -28.20 15.33 10.30
N PHE A 272 -27.96 15.21 9.01
CA PHE A 272 -26.65 15.30 8.39
C PHE A 272 -26.76 16.04 7.05
N ARG A 273 -25.64 16.34 6.45
CA ARG A 273 -25.57 17.15 5.23
C ARG A 273 -25.42 16.28 4.00
N ARG A 274 -26.12 16.65 2.96
CA ARG A 274 -26.09 16.08 1.64
C ARG A 274 -25.67 17.14 0.62
N VAL A 275 -24.57 16.90 -0.12
CA VAL A 275 -24.06 17.78 -1.17
C VAL A 275 -24.13 17.05 -2.51
N ARG A 276 -24.81 17.64 -3.50
CA ARG A 276 -24.78 17.16 -4.89
C ARG A 276 -23.92 18.09 -5.73
N ALA A 277 -23.05 17.52 -6.54
CA ALA A 277 -22.15 18.28 -7.38
C ALA A 277 -21.86 17.58 -8.70
N ILE A 278 -21.46 18.34 -9.71
CA ILE A 278 -20.85 17.83 -10.93
C ILE A 278 -19.36 17.64 -10.65
N VAL A 279 -18.87 16.43 -10.78
CA VAL A 279 -17.45 16.09 -10.59
C VAL A 279 -16.90 15.43 -11.85
N GLU A 280 -15.63 15.72 -12.15
CA GLU A 280 -14.94 15.08 -13.26
C GLU A 280 -14.33 13.74 -12.79
N VAL A 281 -14.69 12.67 -13.46
CA VAL A 281 -14.18 11.31 -13.22
C VAL A 281 -13.75 10.68 -14.53
N GLY A 282 -12.46 10.44 -14.70
CA GLY A 282 -11.91 9.86 -15.93
C GLY A 282 -12.10 10.70 -17.18
N GLY A 283 -12.15 12.04 -17.04
CA GLY A 283 -12.38 12.99 -18.14
C GLY A 283 -13.87 13.22 -18.47
N GLU A 284 -14.80 12.56 -17.75
CA GLU A 284 -16.24 12.75 -17.92
C GLU A 284 -16.84 13.51 -16.73
N LYS A 285 -17.73 14.45 -17.00
CA LYS A 285 -18.51 15.12 -15.98
C LYS A 285 -19.68 14.23 -15.54
N ARG A 286 -19.74 13.94 -14.23
CA ARG A 286 -20.79 13.10 -13.63
C ARG A 286 -21.38 13.76 -12.41
N GLU A 287 -22.69 13.63 -12.25
CA GLU A 287 -23.34 14.03 -11.02
C GLU A 287 -23.04 13.01 -9.91
N MET A 288 -22.64 13.52 -8.74
CA MET A 288 -22.44 12.71 -7.53
C MET A 288 -23.07 13.38 -6.33
N ALA A 289 -23.55 12.54 -5.39
CA ALA A 289 -24.05 13.00 -4.11
C ALA A 289 -23.16 12.48 -2.98
N PHE A 290 -22.80 13.39 -2.08
CA PHE A 290 -21.94 13.13 -0.93
C PHE A 290 -22.71 13.38 0.36
N LEU A 291 -22.43 12.57 1.38
CA LEU A 291 -22.98 12.67 2.72
C LEU A 291 -21.87 13.03 3.69
N THR A 292 -22.16 13.90 4.68
CA THR A 292 -21.22 14.25 5.74
C THR A 292 -21.94 14.71 6.98
N ASN A 293 -21.38 14.46 8.17
CA ASN A 293 -21.85 15.04 9.44
C ASN A 293 -21.32 16.48 9.66
N ASN A 294 -20.45 16.99 8.79
CA ASN A 294 -19.94 18.35 8.94
C ASN A 294 -20.83 19.36 8.20
N THR A 295 -21.44 20.25 8.96
CA THR A 295 -22.33 21.30 8.44
C THR A 295 -21.65 22.63 8.18
N LYS A 296 -20.34 22.79 8.57
CA LYS A 296 -19.62 24.07 8.51
C LYS A 296 -18.69 24.22 7.30
N TRP A 297 -18.23 23.11 6.70
CA TRP A 297 -17.33 23.20 5.54
C TRP A 297 -18.06 23.76 4.31
N ALA A 298 -17.33 24.40 3.40
CA ALA A 298 -17.90 24.73 2.09
C ALA A 298 -18.27 23.45 1.32
N ALA A 299 -19.32 23.48 0.51
CA ALA A 299 -19.75 22.33 -0.30
C ALA A 299 -18.62 21.82 -1.24
N SER A 300 -17.84 22.74 -1.83
CA SER A 300 -16.65 22.43 -2.61
C SER A 300 -15.59 21.64 -1.82
N THR A 301 -15.41 21.99 -0.53
CA THR A 301 -14.49 21.27 0.37
C THR A 301 -14.90 19.81 0.58
N VAL A 302 -16.20 19.53 0.68
CA VAL A 302 -16.73 18.15 0.79
C VAL A 302 -16.38 17.36 -0.48
N CYS A 303 -16.57 17.95 -1.64
CA CYS A 303 -16.24 17.33 -2.93
C CYS A 303 -14.72 17.06 -3.07
N GLU A 304 -13.87 18.02 -2.66
CA GLU A 304 -12.42 17.90 -2.71
C GLU A 304 -11.89 16.83 -1.73
N LEU A 305 -12.47 16.74 -0.52
CA LEU A 305 -12.15 15.67 0.44
C LEU A 305 -12.49 14.30 -0.16
N TYR A 306 -13.68 14.15 -0.74
CA TYR A 306 -14.03 12.87 -1.37
C TYR A 306 -13.10 12.51 -2.53
N ARG A 307 -12.65 13.49 -3.33
CA ARG A 307 -11.66 13.28 -4.39
C ARG A 307 -10.36 12.71 -3.84
N ALA A 308 -9.89 13.16 -2.67
CA ALA A 308 -8.68 12.64 -2.04
C ALA A 308 -8.76 11.14 -1.69
N ARG A 309 -9.95 10.57 -1.54
CA ARG A 309 -10.17 9.13 -1.36
C ARG A 309 -9.53 8.28 -2.47
N TRP A 310 -9.37 8.86 -3.68
CA TRP A 310 -8.75 8.14 -4.81
C TRP A 310 -7.33 7.62 -4.52
N GLU A 311 -6.63 8.18 -3.56
CA GLU A 311 -5.29 7.72 -3.19
C GLU A 311 -5.27 6.25 -2.74
N ILE A 312 -6.33 5.75 -2.09
CA ILE A 312 -6.40 4.34 -1.71
C ILE A 312 -6.59 3.40 -2.91
N GLU A 313 -7.26 3.85 -3.96
CA GLU A 313 -7.38 3.09 -5.21
C GLU A 313 -6.02 3.01 -5.93
N VAL A 314 -5.25 4.10 -5.92
CA VAL A 314 -3.86 4.12 -6.44
C VAL A 314 -2.98 3.16 -5.65
N PHE A 315 -3.06 3.17 -4.32
CA PHE A 315 -2.35 2.24 -3.45
C PHE A 315 -2.66 0.77 -3.80
N PHE A 316 -3.93 0.42 -3.95
CA PHE A 316 -4.31 -0.94 -4.35
C PHE A 316 -3.86 -1.29 -5.77
N LYS A 317 -3.88 -0.33 -6.69
CA LYS A 317 -3.36 -0.50 -8.05
C LYS A 317 -1.85 -0.79 -8.01
N GLU A 318 -1.08 -0.06 -7.22
CA GLU A 318 0.35 -0.28 -7.06
C GLU A 318 0.63 -1.69 -6.54
N LEU A 319 -0.07 -2.14 -5.51
CA LEU A 319 0.08 -3.50 -4.99
C LEU A 319 -0.26 -4.59 -6.02
N LYS A 320 -1.42 -4.48 -6.68
CA LYS A 320 -1.91 -5.53 -7.59
C LYS A 320 -1.14 -5.58 -8.90
N GLN A 321 -0.93 -4.44 -9.53
CA GLN A 321 -0.39 -4.38 -10.89
C GLN A 321 1.14 -4.29 -10.90
N THR A 322 1.72 -3.65 -9.91
CA THR A 322 3.17 -3.41 -9.88
C THR A 322 3.92 -4.54 -9.20
N LEU A 323 3.37 -5.09 -8.12
CA LEU A 323 3.98 -6.18 -7.35
C LEU A 323 3.35 -7.55 -7.64
N GLN A 324 2.34 -7.61 -8.49
CA GLN A 324 1.67 -8.86 -8.93
C GLN A 324 1.30 -9.78 -7.75
N LEU A 325 0.65 -9.23 -6.74
CA LEU A 325 0.26 -10.00 -5.54
C LEU A 325 -0.58 -11.25 -5.81
N ALA A 326 -1.13 -11.38 -7.04
CA ALA A 326 -2.01 -12.48 -7.40
C ALA A 326 -1.30 -13.69 -8.02
N ASP A 327 -0.04 -13.59 -8.40
CA ASP A 327 0.55 -14.52 -9.35
C ASP A 327 1.36 -15.67 -8.74
N PHE A 328 2.16 -15.47 -7.69
CA PHE A 328 2.84 -16.59 -7.04
C PHE A 328 2.15 -16.96 -5.74
N ILE A 329 1.93 -18.24 -5.48
CA ILE A 329 0.87 -18.51 -4.55
C ILE A 329 1.14 -19.75 -3.71
N GLY A 330 0.96 -19.53 -2.39
CA GLY A 330 0.62 -20.60 -1.49
C GLY A 330 -0.84 -21.01 -1.65
N THR A 331 -1.16 -22.25 -1.32
CA THR A 331 -2.49 -22.86 -1.49
C THR A 331 -3.34 -22.84 -0.22
N ASN A 332 -2.87 -22.19 0.86
CA ASN A 332 -3.58 -22.08 2.13
C ASN A 332 -3.59 -20.66 2.67
N GLU A 333 -4.40 -20.41 3.68
CA GLU A 333 -4.61 -19.11 4.29
C GLU A 333 -3.30 -18.45 4.74
N ASN A 334 -2.48 -19.19 5.45
CA ASN A 334 -1.23 -18.69 5.99
C ASN A 334 -0.27 -18.24 4.89
N ALA A 335 -0.13 -19.04 3.82
CA ALA A 335 0.71 -18.69 2.68
C ALA A 335 0.21 -17.42 1.94
N VAL A 336 -1.10 -17.25 1.83
CA VAL A 336 -1.70 -16.03 1.26
C VAL A 336 -1.40 -14.82 2.13
N LYS A 337 -1.50 -14.93 3.44
CA LYS A 337 -1.14 -13.86 4.37
C LYS A 337 0.34 -13.51 4.26
N TRP A 338 1.23 -14.51 4.24
CA TRP A 338 2.67 -14.30 4.01
C TRP A 338 2.93 -13.48 2.74
N GLN A 339 2.30 -13.86 1.63
CA GLN A 339 2.45 -13.19 0.35
C GLN A 339 1.97 -11.74 0.41
N ILE A 340 0.82 -11.49 1.02
CA ILE A 340 0.26 -10.14 1.14
C ILE A 340 1.16 -9.26 2.01
N TRP A 341 1.59 -9.74 3.19
CA TRP A 341 2.42 -8.98 4.10
C TRP A 341 3.82 -8.71 3.54
N THR A 342 4.43 -9.67 2.86
CA THR A 342 5.72 -9.45 2.18
C THR A 342 5.59 -8.56 0.95
N GLY A 343 4.45 -8.57 0.27
CA GLY A 343 4.12 -7.61 -0.78
C GLY A 343 3.99 -6.18 -0.24
N LEU A 344 3.29 -6.00 0.88
CA LEU A 344 3.21 -4.72 1.58
C LEU A 344 4.58 -4.25 2.06
N LEU A 345 5.41 -5.16 2.60
CA LEU A 345 6.78 -4.85 2.98
C LEU A 345 7.61 -4.40 1.77
N THR A 346 7.53 -5.11 0.66
CA THR A 346 8.23 -4.74 -0.58
C THR A 346 7.77 -3.36 -1.09
N HIS A 347 6.47 -3.09 -1.05
CA HIS A 347 5.91 -1.78 -1.39
C HIS A 347 6.46 -0.67 -0.50
N LEU A 348 6.51 -0.89 0.81
CA LEU A 348 7.10 0.04 1.79
C LEU A 348 8.56 0.35 1.47
N LEU A 349 9.38 -0.69 1.22
CA LEU A 349 10.79 -0.54 0.91
C LEU A 349 11.02 0.23 -0.40
N LEU A 350 10.20 -0.02 -1.42
CA LEU A 350 10.24 0.71 -2.69
C LEU A 350 9.81 2.16 -2.56
N HIS A 351 8.82 2.46 -1.72
CA HIS A 351 8.44 3.83 -1.40
C HIS A 351 9.53 4.55 -0.60
N TYR A 352 10.25 3.84 0.26
CA TYR A 352 11.40 4.40 0.94
C TYR A 352 12.56 4.71 -0.03
N LEU A 353 12.84 3.85 -1.01
CA LEU A 353 13.77 4.17 -2.10
C LEU A 353 13.31 5.37 -2.93
N LYS A 354 12.02 5.47 -3.22
CA LYS A 354 11.41 6.63 -3.87
C LYS A 354 11.71 7.92 -3.10
N PHE A 355 11.56 7.87 -1.78
CA PHE A 355 11.85 8.98 -0.88
C PHE A 355 13.35 9.34 -0.87
N LEU A 356 14.24 8.37 -0.64
CA LEU A 356 15.70 8.59 -0.59
C LEU A 356 16.27 9.13 -1.89
N SER A 357 15.71 8.71 -3.03
CA SER A 357 16.17 9.15 -4.35
C SER A 357 15.55 10.47 -4.83
N GLY A 358 14.54 11.00 -4.12
CA GLY A 358 13.76 12.15 -4.61
C GLY A 358 12.98 11.86 -5.91
N TRP A 359 12.59 10.61 -6.14
CA TRP A 359 11.93 10.16 -7.37
C TRP A 359 10.59 10.86 -7.61
N SER A 360 10.46 11.59 -8.73
CA SER A 360 9.27 12.37 -9.08
C SER A 360 8.38 11.72 -10.15
N LYS A 361 8.86 10.65 -10.82
CA LYS A 361 8.11 9.99 -11.91
C LYS A 361 7.18 8.89 -11.37
N ALA A 362 6.42 8.25 -12.26
CA ALA A 362 5.49 7.18 -11.90
C ALA A 362 6.18 6.05 -11.09
N PHE A 363 5.49 5.54 -10.07
CA PHE A 363 6.01 4.46 -9.21
C PHE A 363 6.30 3.18 -10.01
N SER A 364 5.45 2.83 -10.97
CA SER A 364 5.67 1.68 -11.85
C SER A 364 6.99 1.73 -12.62
N ARG A 365 7.46 2.93 -13.00
CA ARG A 365 8.75 3.10 -13.66
C ARG A 365 9.92 2.86 -12.70
N LEU A 366 9.83 3.35 -11.45
CA LEU A 366 10.80 3.05 -10.41
C LEU A 366 10.93 1.54 -10.22
N VAL A 367 9.80 0.85 -10.05
CA VAL A 367 9.77 -0.60 -9.87
C VAL A 367 10.35 -1.33 -11.09
N GLY A 368 10.11 -0.85 -12.31
CA GLY A 368 10.73 -1.38 -13.52
C GLY A 368 12.25 -1.32 -13.49
N ILE A 369 12.84 -0.18 -13.07
CA ILE A 369 14.29 -0.03 -12.92
C ILE A 369 14.85 -0.96 -11.84
N VAL A 370 14.23 -0.98 -10.66
CA VAL A 370 14.64 -1.83 -9.54
C VAL A 370 14.63 -3.30 -9.96
N ARG A 371 13.59 -3.74 -10.67
CA ARG A 371 13.46 -5.10 -11.19
C ARG A 371 14.59 -5.46 -12.14
N SER A 372 14.85 -4.63 -13.14
CA SER A 372 15.92 -4.86 -14.12
C SER A 372 17.29 -4.89 -13.46
N ALA A 373 17.44 -4.22 -12.32
CA ALA A 373 18.71 -4.10 -11.60
C ALA A 373 18.84 -5.06 -10.41
N VAL A 374 17.87 -5.95 -10.13
CA VAL A 374 17.78 -6.71 -8.87
C VAL A 374 19.07 -7.42 -8.48
N TRP A 375 19.78 -7.98 -9.46
CA TRP A 375 21.07 -8.66 -9.31
C TRP A 375 22.29 -7.82 -9.75
N MET A 376 22.08 -6.57 -10.17
CA MET A 376 23.18 -5.71 -10.63
C MET A 376 23.90 -5.06 -9.46
N ASP A 377 25.22 -5.02 -9.53
CA ASP A 377 26.10 -4.33 -8.57
C ASP A 377 26.19 -2.85 -8.96
N LEU A 378 25.25 -2.07 -8.43
CA LEU A 378 25.14 -0.62 -8.64
C LEU A 378 24.52 0.04 -7.39
N ASP A 379 24.77 1.33 -7.20
CA ASP A 379 24.04 2.10 -6.18
C ASP A 379 22.63 2.38 -6.69
N ILE A 380 21.63 1.75 -6.07
CA ILE A 380 20.24 1.87 -6.55
C ILE A 380 19.67 3.25 -6.29
N VAL A 381 20.05 3.91 -5.17
CA VAL A 381 19.55 5.25 -4.84
C VAL A 381 20.10 6.27 -5.83
N ASP A 382 21.41 6.23 -6.10
CA ASP A 382 22.04 7.13 -7.09
C ASP A 382 21.55 6.83 -8.51
N THR A 383 21.35 5.57 -8.86
CA THR A 383 20.73 5.21 -10.14
C THR A 383 19.33 5.80 -10.25
N LEU A 384 18.50 5.65 -9.24
CA LEU A 384 17.15 6.23 -9.25
C LEU A 384 17.18 7.76 -9.29
N ARG A 385 18.09 8.43 -8.59
CA ARG A 385 18.28 9.90 -8.69
C ARG A 385 18.55 10.30 -10.13
N LEU A 386 19.49 9.61 -10.78
CA LEU A 386 19.86 9.91 -12.17
C LEU A 386 18.68 9.75 -13.13
N TYR A 387 17.90 8.67 -13.01
CA TYR A 387 16.75 8.41 -13.88
C TYR A 387 15.49 9.18 -13.46
N GLY A 388 15.41 9.64 -12.20
CA GLY A 388 14.30 10.40 -11.64
C GLY A 388 14.30 11.88 -12.03
N MET A 389 15.45 12.48 -12.39
CA MET A 389 15.56 13.88 -12.80
C MET A 389 14.79 14.13 -14.10
N ALA A 390 14.17 15.29 -14.20
CA ALA A 390 13.39 15.70 -15.38
C ALA A 390 14.25 15.79 -16.64
N SER A 391 15.54 16.16 -16.50
CA SER A 391 16.56 16.09 -17.54
C SER A 391 17.73 15.29 -16.98
N PRO A 392 18.13 14.18 -17.62
CA PRO A 392 19.34 13.48 -17.20
C PRO A 392 20.52 14.45 -17.35
N PRO A 393 21.43 14.53 -16.35
CA PRO A 393 22.67 15.25 -16.54
C PRO A 393 23.32 14.71 -17.81
N HIS A 394 23.86 15.61 -18.64
CA HIS A 394 24.54 15.27 -19.87
C HIS A 394 25.65 14.27 -19.52
N ARG A 395 25.40 12.97 -19.72
CA ARG A 395 26.46 11.98 -19.65
C ARG A 395 27.39 12.30 -20.84
N PRO A 396 28.66 12.59 -20.63
CA PRO A 396 29.60 12.50 -21.74
C PRO A 396 29.43 11.07 -22.29
N ARG A 397 29.05 10.95 -23.55
CA ARG A 397 29.01 9.66 -24.22
C ARG A 397 30.38 9.02 -23.99
N PRO A 398 30.46 7.76 -23.49
CA PRO A 398 31.74 7.07 -23.51
C PRO A 398 32.19 7.16 -24.95
N HIS A 399 33.37 7.77 -25.16
CA HIS A 399 34.04 7.68 -26.43
C HIS A 399 34.35 6.18 -26.64
N TYR A 400 33.42 5.48 -27.29
CA TYR A 400 33.80 4.24 -27.96
C TYR A 400 34.79 4.68 -29.02
N ILE A 401 36.08 4.46 -28.75
CA ILE A 401 37.08 4.39 -29.77
C ILE A 401 36.65 3.20 -30.65
N GLN A 402 35.97 3.53 -31.74
CA GLN A 402 35.81 2.63 -32.85
C GLN A 402 37.24 2.35 -33.33
N GLN A 403 37.86 1.29 -32.83
CA GLN A 403 38.96 0.68 -33.51
C GLN A 403 38.40 0.20 -34.85
N CYS A 404 38.63 1.00 -35.88
CA CYS A 404 38.49 0.57 -37.24
C CYS A 404 39.33 -0.69 -37.37
N LEU A 405 38.70 -1.84 -37.48
CA LEU A 405 39.32 -3.03 -38.07
C LEU A 405 39.62 -2.68 -39.54
N ALA A 406 40.77 -2.10 -39.77
CA ALA A 406 41.38 -2.04 -41.07
C ALA A 406 42.04 -3.42 -41.29
N GLY A 407 41.59 -4.16 -42.29
CA GLY A 407 42.31 -5.28 -42.91
C GLY A 407 41.83 -6.68 -42.46
N PHE A 408 40.89 -7.25 -43.20
CA PHE A 408 41.08 -8.42 -44.09
C PHE A 408 39.76 -8.63 -44.84
#